data_09c5a89d624e8236c76f2c2077c13c90
#
_entry.id   09c5a89d624e8236c76f2c2077c13c90
#
_cell.length_a   1.000
_cell.length_b   1.000
_cell.length_c   1.000
_cell.angle_alpha   90.00
_cell.angle_beta   90.00
_cell.angle_gamma   90.00
#
_symmetry.space_group_name_H-M   'P 1'
#
loop_
_entity.id
_entity.type
_entity.pdbx_description
1 polymer ?
#
loop_
_entity_poly.entity_id
_entity_poly.type
_entity_poly.pdbx_seq_one_letter_code
_entity_poly.pdbx_strand_id
1 'polypeptide(L)'
;MINIRDLTKLYKERVVVNQLNLQIHQGELFALLGQNGAGKTTTIKMLCGLLSPTEGDATIDGKSIVQNTQAVKQVINISPQETAIAPNLTVYENLLLFSQIYGYEKEKAQQQVYDKMALFGLTPHQHDKAKTLSGGYQRRLSVAMALMSNPKVLFLDEPTLGMDIRARNDVWNILKHLKGHVTIILTSHYLEEIEALADRVGIMDHGQICALGTIPQLISETGKHSLEEVFLEKTEEALL
;
A
#
# COMPACT_ATOMS: atom_id res chain seq x y z
N MET A 1 11.40 -9.55 4.97
CA MET A 1 10.41 -8.83 5.80
C MET A 1 9.02 -9.44 5.66
N ILE A 2 8.51 -9.61 4.45
CA ILE A 2 7.25 -10.31 4.17
C ILE A 2 7.56 -11.56 3.36
N ASN A 3 6.97 -12.69 3.75
CA ASN A 3 7.10 -13.95 3.03
C ASN A 3 5.72 -14.59 2.90
N ILE A 4 5.25 -14.76 1.69
CA ILE A 4 3.93 -15.29 1.33
C ILE A 4 4.14 -16.70 0.76
N ARG A 5 3.36 -17.68 1.25
CA ARG A 5 3.46 -19.08 0.83
C ARG A 5 2.07 -19.63 0.52
N ASP A 6 1.87 -19.99 -0.73
CA ASP A 6 0.67 -20.64 -1.28
C ASP A 6 -0.64 -19.95 -0.85
N LEU A 7 -0.57 -18.61 -0.68
CA LEU A 7 -1.68 -17.81 -0.17
C LEU A 7 -2.82 -17.85 -1.17
N THR A 8 -3.97 -18.36 -0.73
CA THR A 8 -5.14 -18.62 -1.57
C THR A 8 -6.38 -18.01 -0.98
N LYS A 9 -7.22 -17.42 -1.82
CA LYS A 9 -8.56 -16.95 -1.43
C LYS A 9 -9.63 -17.38 -2.41
N LEU A 10 -10.59 -18.14 -1.87
CA LEU A 10 -11.82 -18.51 -2.56
C LEU A 10 -12.99 -17.71 -2.02
N TYR A 11 -13.88 -17.26 -2.89
CA TYR A 11 -15.21 -16.77 -2.57
C TYR A 11 -16.24 -17.69 -3.24
N LYS A 12 -16.91 -18.52 -2.46
CA LYS A 12 -17.76 -19.61 -2.97
C LYS A 12 -16.92 -20.52 -3.88
N GLU A 13 -17.20 -20.53 -5.19
CA GLU A 13 -16.47 -21.33 -6.18
C GLU A 13 -15.41 -20.54 -6.97
N ARG A 14 -15.32 -19.22 -6.75
CA ARG A 14 -14.38 -18.36 -7.49
C ARG A 14 -13.07 -18.21 -6.73
N VAL A 15 -11.97 -18.65 -7.34
CA VAL A 15 -10.62 -18.35 -6.88
C VAL A 15 -10.28 -16.92 -7.24
N VAL A 16 -9.94 -16.09 -6.25
CA VAL A 16 -9.56 -14.67 -6.45
C VAL A 16 -8.07 -14.44 -6.23
N VAL A 17 -7.46 -15.23 -5.34
CA VAL A 17 -6.00 -15.31 -5.20
C VAL A 17 -5.66 -16.79 -5.19
N ASN A 18 -4.71 -17.19 -6.03
CA ASN A 18 -4.41 -18.58 -6.31
C ASN A 18 -2.94 -18.88 -6.03
N GLN A 19 -2.65 -19.58 -4.92
CA GLN A 19 -1.33 -20.07 -4.51
C GLN A 19 -0.22 -19.01 -4.66
N LEU A 20 -0.52 -17.78 -4.20
CA LEU A 20 0.40 -16.66 -4.31
C LEU A 20 1.66 -16.94 -3.48
N ASN A 21 2.82 -16.88 -4.12
CA ASN A 21 4.13 -16.99 -3.51
C ASN A 21 4.93 -15.73 -3.81
N LEU A 22 5.39 -15.02 -2.75
CA LEU A 22 6.08 -13.74 -2.91
C LEU A 22 6.94 -13.43 -1.69
N GLN A 23 8.14 -12.88 -1.94
CA GLN A 23 9.01 -12.34 -0.90
C GLN A 23 9.26 -10.86 -1.14
N ILE A 24 9.06 -10.03 -0.07
CA ILE A 24 9.32 -8.59 -0.08
C ILE A 24 10.36 -8.29 1.00
N HIS A 25 11.40 -7.53 0.64
CA HIS A 25 12.51 -7.21 1.52
C HIS A 25 12.19 -6.02 2.44
N GLN A 26 12.97 -5.89 3.51
CA GLN A 26 12.81 -4.77 4.43
C GLN A 26 13.22 -3.46 3.76
N GLY A 27 12.44 -2.40 3.95
CA GLY A 27 12.69 -1.08 3.37
C GLY A 27 12.40 -0.97 1.88
N GLU A 28 11.97 -2.08 1.23
CA GLU A 28 11.60 -2.12 -0.18
C GLU A 28 10.29 -1.39 -0.43
N LEU A 29 10.20 -0.62 -1.51
CA LEU A 29 8.94 -0.20 -2.09
C LEU A 29 8.58 -1.19 -3.19
N PHE A 30 7.69 -2.11 -2.86
CA PHE A 30 7.18 -3.15 -3.75
C PHE A 30 5.85 -2.74 -4.35
N ALA A 31 5.74 -2.81 -5.66
CA ALA A 31 4.49 -2.53 -6.36
C ALA A 31 3.80 -3.80 -6.83
N LEU A 32 2.51 -3.91 -6.57
CA LEU A 32 1.65 -4.95 -7.11
C LEU A 32 0.81 -4.35 -8.24
N LEU A 33 1.24 -4.57 -9.47
CA LEU A 33 0.62 -4.10 -10.70
C LEU A 33 -0.40 -5.13 -11.21
N GLY A 34 -1.52 -4.70 -11.75
CA GLY A 34 -2.52 -5.60 -12.36
C GLY A 34 -3.81 -4.89 -12.68
N GLN A 35 -4.64 -5.49 -13.51
CA GLN A 35 -5.96 -4.98 -13.84
C GLN A 35 -6.92 -5.01 -12.65
N ASN A 36 -8.07 -4.35 -12.78
CA ASN A 36 -9.15 -4.47 -11.81
C ASN A 36 -9.66 -5.92 -11.78
N GLY A 37 -9.75 -6.46 -10.55
CA GLY A 37 -10.14 -7.87 -10.38
C GLY A 37 -8.98 -8.88 -10.38
N ALA A 38 -7.74 -8.47 -10.63
CA ALA A 38 -6.57 -9.36 -10.59
C ALA A 38 -6.27 -9.97 -9.21
N GLY A 39 -6.87 -9.46 -8.12
CA GLY A 39 -6.69 -9.97 -6.76
C GLY A 39 -5.86 -9.07 -5.82
N LYS A 40 -5.36 -7.91 -6.29
CA LYS A 40 -4.47 -7.01 -5.53
C LYS A 40 -5.04 -6.60 -4.17
N THR A 41 -6.21 -5.96 -4.14
CA THR A 41 -6.88 -5.53 -2.89
C THR A 41 -7.21 -6.70 -1.98
N THR A 42 -7.58 -7.87 -2.53
CA THR A 42 -7.82 -9.09 -1.75
C THR A 42 -6.54 -9.57 -1.08
N THR A 43 -5.42 -9.55 -1.79
CA THR A 43 -4.10 -9.88 -1.25
C THR A 43 -3.72 -8.94 -0.11
N ILE A 44 -3.84 -7.61 -0.30
CA ILE A 44 -3.60 -6.63 0.77
C ILE A 44 -4.50 -6.90 1.98
N LYS A 45 -5.80 -7.13 1.78
CA LYS A 45 -6.73 -7.40 2.89
C LYS A 45 -6.34 -8.65 3.70
N MET A 46 -5.84 -9.70 3.04
CA MET A 46 -5.32 -10.87 3.74
C MET A 46 -4.06 -10.55 4.54
N LEU A 47 -3.09 -9.87 3.94
CA LEU A 47 -1.84 -9.46 4.60
C LEU A 47 -2.08 -8.53 5.79
N CYS A 48 -3.10 -7.68 5.72
CA CYS A 48 -3.50 -6.80 6.83
C CYS A 48 -4.36 -7.49 7.91
N GLY A 49 -4.67 -8.77 7.75
CA GLY A 49 -5.56 -9.49 8.69
C GLY A 49 -6.99 -8.92 8.73
N LEU A 50 -7.45 -8.32 7.63
CA LEU A 50 -8.82 -7.86 7.41
C LEU A 50 -9.68 -8.95 6.76
N LEU A 51 -9.03 -9.95 6.16
CA LEU A 51 -9.62 -11.08 5.50
C LEU A 51 -8.79 -12.32 5.78
N SER A 52 -9.40 -13.41 6.21
CA SER A 52 -8.68 -14.67 6.39
C SER A 52 -8.43 -15.35 5.03
N PRO A 53 -7.23 -15.86 4.76
CA PRO A 53 -7.00 -16.72 3.60
C PRO A 53 -7.83 -17.98 3.70
N THR A 54 -8.09 -18.64 2.58
CA THR A 54 -8.73 -19.95 2.53
C THR A 54 -7.68 -21.03 2.74
N GLU A 55 -6.48 -20.85 2.15
CA GLU A 55 -5.33 -21.73 2.27
C GLU A 55 -4.04 -20.91 2.29
N GLY A 56 -2.95 -21.53 2.71
CA GLY A 56 -1.63 -20.89 2.78
C GLY A 56 -1.49 -19.93 3.95
N ASP A 57 -0.36 -19.26 4.03
CA ASP A 57 -0.06 -18.27 5.07
C ASP A 57 0.93 -17.22 4.55
N ALA A 58 1.05 -16.14 5.28
CA ALA A 58 2.13 -15.18 5.08
C ALA A 58 2.72 -14.78 6.44
N THR A 59 4.03 -14.51 6.45
CA THR A 59 4.68 -13.94 7.62
C THR A 59 5.11 -12.50 7.35
N ILE A 60 4.82 -11.62 8.32
CA ILE A 60 5.26 -10.22 8.33
C ILE A 60 6.08 -9.99 9.60
N ASP A 61 7.33 -9.59 9.43
CA ASP A 61 8.28 -9.45 10.55
C ASP A 61 8.36 -10.75 11.40
N GLY A 62 8.34 -11.91 10.72
CA GLY A 62 8.37 -13.24 11.36
C GLY A 62 7.05 -13.69 12.00
N LYS A 63 5.96 -12.91 11.91
CA LYS A 63 4.65 -13.20 12.51
C LYS A 63 3.67 -13.65 11.44
N SER A 64 3.02 -14.81 11.66
CA SER A 64 1.98 -15.35 10.75
C SER A 64 0.72 -14.49 10.76
N ILE A 65 0.18 -14.20 9.58
CA ILE A 65 -1.09 -13.48 9.44
C ILE A 65 -2.29 -14.30 9.92
N VAL A 66 -2.15 -15.62 9.96
CA VAL A 66 -3.20 -16.56 10.41
C VAL A 66 -3.11 -16.79 11.92
N GLN A 67 -1.92 -17.16 12.42
CA GLN A 67 -1.73 -17.56 13.81
C GLN A 67 -1.49 -16.39 14.76
N ASN A 68 -0.86 -15.31 14.27
CA ASN A 68 -0.42 -14.17 15.08
C ASN A 68 -0.99 -12.84 14.57
N THR A 69 -2.22 -12.82 14.04
CA THR A 69 -2.85 -11.65 13.39
C THR A 69 -2.76 -10.37 14.23
N GLN A 70 -2.96 -10.46 15.56
CA GLN A 70 -2.87 -9.29 16.44
C GLN A 70 -1.44 -8.74 16.51
N ALA A 71 -0.42 -9.59 16.55
CA ALA A 71 0.96 -9.18 16.54
C ALA A 71 1.39 -8.59 15.17
N VAL A 72 0.81 -9.09 14.08
CA VAL A 72 0.97 -8.49 12.74
C VAL A 72 0.39 -7.08 12.71
N LYS A 73 -0.83 -6.87 13.22
CA LYS A 73 -1.49 -5.55 13.26
C LYS A 73 -0.71 -4.48 14.03
N GLN A 74 0.18 -4.87 14.95
CA GLN A 74 1.04 -3.94 15.69
C GLN A 74 2.20 -3.40 14.86
N VAL A 75 2.58 -4.07 13.76
CA VAL A 75 3.75 -3.69 12.95
C VAL A 75 3.39 -3.22 11.55
N ILE A 76 2.11 -3.26 11.20
CA ILE A 76 1.60 -2.80 9.90
C ILE A 76 0.62 -1.65 10.03
N ASN A 77 0.42 -0.93 8.94
CA ASN A 77 -0.76 -0.09 8.76
C ASN A 77 -1.17 -0.05 7.29
N ILE A 78 -2.38 0.45 7.02
CA ILE A 78 -2.95 0.55 5.68
C ILE A 78 -3.57 1.93 5.45
N SER A 79 -3.32 2.51 4.27
CA SER A 79 -4.15 3.56 3.70
C SER A 79 -4.99 2.94 2.59
N PRO A 80 -6.29 2.69 2.84
CA PRO A 80 -7.16 2.04 1.87
C PRO A 80 -7.48 2.95 0.69
N GLN A 81 -8.05 2.39 -0.38
CA GLN A 81 -8.45 3.15 -1.57
C GLN A 81 -9.43 4.28 -1.22
N GLU A 82 -10.47 3.99 -0.43
CA GLU A 82 -11.32 5.01 0.14
C GLU A 82 -10.64 5.67 1.34
N THR A 83 -10.60 7.00 1.38
CA THR A 83 -9.93 7.71 2.47
C THR A 83 -10.67 7.51 3.79
N ALA A 84 -9.99 6.89 4.77
CA ALA A 84 -10.53 6.64 6.11
C ALA A 84 -10.33 7.84 7.04
N ILE A 85 -10.78 9.03 6.62
CA ILE A 85 -10.69 10.27 7.38
C ILE A 85 -12.01 10.57 8.10
N ALA A 86 -11.96 11.20 9.29
CA ALA A 86 -13.13 11.71 9.98
C ALA A 86 -13.50 13.09 9.39
N PRO A 87 -14.56 13.21 8.56
CA PRO A 87 -14.79 14.38 7.71
C PRO A 87 -15.09 15.66 8.48
N ASN A 88 -15.63 15.56 9.68
CA ASN A 88 -15.99 16.69 10.53
C ASN A 88 -14.90 17.13 11.52
N LEU A 89 -13.84 16.32 11.66
CA LEU A 89 -12.65 16.70 12.42
C LEU A 89 -11.70 17.52 11.54
N THR A 90 -10.89 18.36 12.17
CA THR A 90 -9.79 19.07 11.50
C THR A 90 -8.67 18.11 11.13
N VAL A 91 -7.72 18.56 10.31
CA VAL A 91 -6.49 17.81 10.00
C VAL A 91 -5.76 17.43 11.29
N TYR A 92 -5.54 18.40 12.17
CA TYR A 92 -4.90 18.18 13.47
C TYR A 92 -5.63 17.13 14.31
N GLU A 93 -6.96 17.26 14.45
CA GLU A 93 -7.79 16.34 15.24
C GLU A 93 -7.81 14.92 14.67
N ASN A 94 -7.83 14.76 13.35
CA ASN A 94 -7.71 13.45 12.71
C ASN A 94 -6.40 12.74 13.10
N LEU A 95 -5.27 13.43 12.99
CA LEU A 95 -3.95 12.87 13.35
C LEU A 95 -3.85 12.63 14.86
N LEU A 96 -4.35 13.56 15.68
CA LEU A 96 -4.34 13.42 17.14
C LEU A 96 -5.18 12.22 17.61
N LEU A 97 -6.35 12.01 17.01
CA LEU A 97 -7.21 10.85 17.29
C LEU A 97 -6.45 9.54 17.07
N PHE A 98 -5.73 9.40 15.94
CA PHE A 98 -4.96 8.19 15.66
C PHE A 98 -3.79 8.02 16.63
N SER A 99 -3.09 9.09 16.99
CA SER A 99 -2.02 8.99 17.99
C SER A 99 -2.53 8.51 19.35
N GLN A 100 -3.73 8.94 19.75
CA GLN A 100 -4.37 8.48 20.99
C GLN A 100 -4.80 7.01 20.90
N ILE A 101 -5.37 6.58 19.78
CA ILE A 101 -5.71 5.16 19.54
C ILE A 101 -4.48 4.25 19.68
N TYR A 102 -3.30 4.72 19.24
CA TYR A 102 -2.03 3.98 19.38
C TYR A 102 -1.36 4.16 20.75
N GLY A 103 -2.02 4.84 21.70
CA GLY A 103 -1.57 4.93 23.10
C GLY A 103 -0.39 5.88 23.35
N TYR A 104 -0.17 6.85 22.47
CA TYR A 104 0.88 7.84 22.71
C TYR A 104 0.48 8.82 23.83
N GLU A 105 1.42 9.11 24.72
CA GLU A 105 1.28 10.18 25.70
C GLU A 105 1.10 11.54 25.01
N LYS A 106 0.42 12.46 25.68
CA LYS A 106 -0.04 13.73 25.12
C LYS A 106 1.05 14.52 24.41
N GLU A 107 2.20 14.70 25.04
CA GLU A 107 3.32 15.48 24.49
C GLU A 107 3.90 14.82 23.24
N LYS A 108 4.13 13.51 23.30
CA LYS A 108 4.64 12.72 22.20
C LYS A 108 3.63 12.67 21.04
N ALA A 109 2.34 12.56 21.35
CA ALA A 109 1.26 12.62 20.38
C ALA A 109 1.28 13.93 19.60
N GLN A 110 1.36 15.05 20.30
CA GLN A 110 1.42 16.38 19.67
C GLN A 110 2.65 16.54 18.77
N GLN A 111 3.82 16.14 19.24
CA GLN A 111 5.04 16.22 18.43
C GLN A 111 4.90 15.40 17.14
N GLN A 112 4.40 14.17 17.23
CA GLN A 112 4.19 13.33 16.05
C GLN A 112 3.17 13.91 15.08
N VAL A 113 2.10 14.54 15.58
CA VAL A 113 1.10 15.22 14.74
C VAL A 113 1.76 16.34 13.94
N TYR A 114 2.56 17.21 14.59
CA TYR A 114 3.27 18.28 13.89
C TYR A 114 4.30 17.76 12.89
N ASP A 115 5.06 16.73 13.24
CA ASP A 115 6.04 16.11 12.34
C ASP A 115 5.34 15.53 11.09
N LYS A 116 4.22 14.82 11.26
CA LYS A 116 3.46 14.27 10.12
C LYS A 116 2.80 15.38 9.30
N MET A 117 2.23 16.42 9.93
CA MET A 117 1.69 17.56 9.18
C MET A 117 2.76 18.26 8.34
N ALA A 118 3.96 18.45 8.89
CA ALA A 118 5.08 19.05 8.15
C ALA A 118 5.50 18.16 6.97
N LEU A 119 5.71 16.85 7.21
CA LEU A 119 6.13 15.89 6.18
C LEU A 119 5.14 15.82 5.01
N PHE A 120 3.83 15.89 5.29
CA PHE A 120 2.78 15.78 4.28
C PHE A 120 2.28 17.11 3.73
N GLY A 121 2.92 18.25 4.11
CA GLY A 121 2.52 19.58 3.66
C GLY A 121 1.11 19.98 4.14
N LEU A 122 0.68 19.46 5.29
CA LEU A 122 -0.65 19.67 5.87
C LEU A 122 -0.71 20.83 6.87
N THR A 123 0.44 21.37 7.28
CA THR A 123 0.53 22.44 8.28
C THR A 123 -0.35 23.66 7.96
N PRO A 124 -0.44 24.16 6.71
CA PRO A 124 -1.33 25.29 6.40
C PRO A 124 -2.82 24.99 6.62
N HIS A 125 -3.19 23.72 6.62
CA HIS A 125 -4.56 23.22 6.72
C HIS A 125 -4.89 22.64 8.10
N GLN A 126 -4.05 22.86 9.12
CA GLN A 126 -4.18 22.19 10.43
C GLN A 126 -5.54 22.37 11.07
N HIS A 127 -6.20 23.53 10.86
CA HIS A 127 -7.51 23.88 11.43
C HIS A 127 -8.68 23.66 10.46
N ASP A 128 -8.40 23.27 9.20
CA ASP A 128 -9.43 23.01 8.20
C ASP A 128 -10.09 21.65 8.50
N LYS A 129 -11.41 21.57 8.38
CA LYS A 129 -12.12 20.28 8.48
C LYS A 129 -11.75 19.40 7.30
N ALA A 130 -11.51 18.12 7.55
CA ALA A 130 -11.06 17.18 6.52
C ALA A 130 -11.99 17.13 5.31
N LYS A 131 -13.30 17.32 5.47
CA LYS A 131 -14.26 17.37 4.34
C LYS A 131 -14.10 18.58 3.42
N THR A 132 -13.43 19.66 3.85
CA THR A 132 -13.22 20.86 3.03
C THR A 132 -11.92 20.81 2.23
N LEU A 133 -11.08 19.81 2.48
CA LEU A 133 -9.84 19.61 1.74
C LEU A 133 -10.11 19.09 0.32
N SER A 134 -9.21 19.44 -0.61
CA SER A 134 -9.20 18.79 -1.93
C SER A 134 -8.90 17.28 -1.79
N GLY A 135 -9.28 16.47 -2.77
CA GLY A 135 -9.02 15.02 -2.76
C GLY A 135 -7.55 14.68 -2.53
N GLY A 136 -6.61 15.44 -3.10
CA GLY A 136 -5.18 15.28 -2.88
C GLY A 136 -4.76 15.50 -1.42
N TYR A 137 -5.28 16.54 -0.77
CA TYR A 137 -5.00 16.77 0.65
C TYR A 137 -5.68 15.74 1.56
N GLN A 138 -6.90 15.29 1.22
CA GLN A 138 -7.55 14.19 1.95
C GLN A 138 -6.73 12.91 1.87
N ARG A 139 -6.14 12.61 0.70
CA ARG A 139 -5.27 11.45 0.51
C ARG A 139 -3.98 11.57 1.30
N ARG A 140 -3.31 12.74 1.27
CA ARG A 140 -2.13 12.99 2.12
C ARG A 140 -2.45 12.81 3.59
N LEU A 141 -3.60 13.29 4.05
CA LEU A 141 -4.06 13.09 5.43
C LEU A 141 -4.25 11.60 5.73
N SER A 142 -4.90 10.84 4.85
CA SER A 142 -5.11 9.39 5.01
C SER A 142 -3.78 8.63 5.14
N VAL A 143 -2.79 8.93 4.28
CA VAL A 143 -1.46 8.31 4.37
C VAL A 143 -0.72 8.75 5.64
N ALA A 144 -0.81 10.03 6.01
CA ALA A 144 -0.22 10.54 7.26
C ALA A 144 -0.79 9.84 8.49
N MET A 145 -2.12 9.63 8.53
CA MET A 145 -2.81 8.89 9.60
C MET A 145 -2.32 7.43 9.67
N ALA A 146 -2.12 6.77 8.54
CA ALA A 146 -1.58 5.41 8.50
C ALA A 146 -0.14 5.33 9.05
N LEU A 147 0.63 6.42 9.01
CA LEU A 147 1.97 6.50 9.57
C LEU A 147 2.02 6.91 11.05
N MET A 148 0.89 7.21 11.69
CA MET A 148 0.87 7.58 13.11
C MET A 148 1.30 6.45 14.04
N SER A 149 1.10 5.19 13.66
CA SER A 149 1.55 4.02 14.43
C SER A 149 3.05 3.72 14.29
N ASN A 150 3.80 4.47 13.48
CA ASN A 150 5.17 4.16 13.07
C ASN A 150 5.34 2.71 12.59
N PRO A 151 4.57 2.28 11.59
CA PRO A 151 4.54 0.89 11.15
C PRO A 151 5.87 0.49 10.50
N LYS A 152 6.24 -0.80 10.62
CA LYS A 152 7.34 -1.38 9.85
C LYS A 152 6.94 -1.64 8.40
N VAL A 153 5.66 -1.87 8.16
CA VAL A 153 5.09 -2.12 6.83
C VAL A 153 3.87 -1.24 6.61
N LEU A 154 3.87 -0.49 5.53
CA LEU A 154 2.77 0.36 5.09
C LEU A 154 2.16 -0.22 3.81
N PHE A 155 0.86 -0.51 3.86
CA PHE A 155 0.09 -0.89 2.69
C PHE A 155 -0.63 0.34 2.12
N LEU A 156 -0.53 0.53 0.80
CA LEU A 156 -1.18 1.62 0.07
C LEU A 156 -2.01 1.02 -1.08
N ASP A 157 -3.32 1.10 -0.94
CA ASP A 157 -4.22 0.58 -1.98
C ASP A 157 -4.65 1.73 -2.88
N GLU A 158 -4.12 1.75 -4.13
CA GLU A 158 -4.37 2.76 -5.14
C GLU A 158 -4.18 4.22 -4.62
N PRO A 159 -2.97 4.58 -4.09
CA PRO A 159 -2.80 5.81 -3.31
C PRO A 159 -2.99 7.11 -4.09
N THR A 160 -2.90 7.09 -5.41
CA THR A 160 -3.02 8.30 -6.23
C THR A 160 -4.21 8.30 -7.18
N LEU A 161 -5.12 7.33 -7.00
CA LEU A 161 -6.32 7.21 -7.82
C LEU A 161 -7.15 8.51 -7.81
N GLY A 162 -7.48 9.01 -9.00
CA GLY A 162 -8.32 10.20 -9.16
C GLY A 162 -7.66 11.53 -8.83
N MET A 163 -6.33 11.55 -8.61
CA MET A 163 -5.58 12.79 -8.37
C MET A 163 -5.13 13.46 -9.67
N ASP A 164 -5.07 14.79 -9.63
CA ASP A 164 -4.36 15.56 -10.64
C ASP A 164 -2.84 15.31 -10.58
N ILE A 165 -2.13 15.69 -11.64
CA ILE A 165 -0.70 15.44 -11.80
C ILE A 165 0.14 16.04 -10.67
N ARG A 166 -0.22 17.25 -10.17
CA ARG A 166 0.54 17.91 -9.08
C ARG A 166 0.36 17.17 -7.77
N ALA A 167 -0.89 16.90 -7.39
CA ALA A 167 -1.22 16.17 -6.15
C ALA A 167 -0.57 14.79 -6.14
N ARG A 168 -0.56 14.08 -7.27
CA ARG A 168 0.09 12.79 -7.46
C ARG A 168 1.61 12.88 -7.24
N ASN A 169 2.28 13.82 -7.89
CA ASN A 169 3.72 14.03 -7.73
C ASN A 169 4.11 14.36 -6.29
N ASP A 170 3.30 15.14 -5.58
CA ASP A 170 3.54 15.45 -4.17
C ASP A 170 3.48 14.18 -3.29
N VAL A 171 2.49 13.31 -3.51
CA VAL A 171 2.41 12.01 -2.82
C VAL A 171 3.60 11.13 -3.18
N TRP A 172 4.00 11.05 -4.44
CA TRP A 172 5.17 10.28 -4.86
C TRP A 172 6.46 10.76 -4.18
N ASN A 173 6.67 12.07 -4.09
CA ASN A 173 7.82 12.62 -3.39
C ASN A 173 7.85 12.22 -1.92
N ILE A 174 6.70 12.22 -1.25
CA ILE A 174 6.59 11.76 0.14
C ILE A 174 6.94 10.27 0.23
N LEU A 175 6.38 9.43 -0.66
CA LEU A 175 6.66 7.99 -0.65
C LEU A 175 8.14 7.68 -0.93
N LYS A 176 8.80 8.44 -1.82
CA LYS A 176 10.25 8.35 -2.04
C LYS A 176 11.06 8.64 -0.78
N HIS A 177 10.65 9.61 0.03
CA HIS A 177 11.32 9.93 1.30
C HIS A 177 11.12 8.84 2.38
N LEU A 178 10.03 8.07 2.30
CA LEU A 178 9.76 6.97 3.23
C LEU A 178 10.51 5.69 2.86
N LYS A 179 10.93 5.55 1.60
CA LYS A 179 11.67 4.39 1.08
C LYS A 179 12.95 4.16 1.88
N GLY A 180 13.25 2.90 2.18
CA GLY A 180 14.37 2.52 3.04
C GLY A 180 14.06 2.57 4.55
N HIS A 181 13.14 3.42 4.99
CA HIS A 181 12.73 3.54 6.39
C HIS A 181 11.53 2.66 6.76
N VAL A 182 10.59 2.54 5.84
CA VAL A 182 9.37 1.72 5.96
C VAL A 182 9.29 0.81 4.75
N THR A 183 8.91 -0.46 4.95
CA THR A 183 8.58 -1.35 3.83
C THR A 183 7.22 -0.94 3.28
N ILE A 184 7.13 -0.62 1.99
CA ILE A 184 5.89 -0.14 1.38
C ILE A 184 5.40 -1.15 0.37
N ILE A 185 4.14 -1.56 0.48
CA ILE A 185 3.45 -2.33 -0.54
C ILE A 185 2.39 -1.45 -1.16
N LEU A 186 2.56 -1.18 -2.44
CA LEU A 186 1.71 -0.30 -3.23
C LEU A 186 0.93 -1.14 -4.24
N THR A 187 -0.40 -1.02 -4.28
CA THR A 187 -1.17 -1.48 -5.44
C THR A 187 -1.42 -0.31 -6.38
N SER A 188 -1.29 -0.55 -7.65
CA SER A 188 -1.63 0.43 -8.68
C SER A 188 -2.01 -0.27 -10.00
N HIS A 189 -2.74 0.44 -10.83
CA HIS A 189 -2.92 0.14 -12.24
C HIS A 189 -2.29 1.22 -13.14
N TYR A 190 -1.61 2.22 -12.55
CA TYR A 190 -0.88 3.26 -13.26
C TYR A 190 0.60 2.88 -13.40
N LEU A 191 1.03 2.61 -14.63
CA LEU A 191 2.41 2.25 -14.95
C LEU A 191 3.41 3.35 -14.56
N GLU A 192 3.07 4.62 -14.83
CA GLU A 192 3.89 5.78 -14.45
C GLU A 192 4.19 5.84 -12.94
N GLU A 193 3.23 5.46 -12.09
CA GLU A 193 3.41 5.42 -10.64
C GLU A 193 4.42 4.33 -10.25
N ILE A 194 4.28 3.16 -10.86
CA ILE A 194 5.17 2.03 -10.64
C ILE A 194 6.60 2.39 -11.07
N GLU A 195 6.77 2.95 -12.27
CA GLU A 195 8.08 3.37 -12.80
C GLU A 195 8.74 4.45 -11.95
N ALA A 196 7.94 5.37 -11.39
CA ALA A 196 8.45 6.45 -10.55
C ALA A 196 8.88 6.01 -9.15
N LEU A 197 8.29 4.92 -8.59
CA LEU A 197 8.38 4.59 -7.17
C LEU A 197 9.02 3.25 -6.88
N ALA A 198 8.69 2.19 -7.64
CA ALA A 198 8.95 0.83 -7.24
C ALA A 198 10.43 0.41 -7.34
N ASP A 199 10.91 -0.33 -6.35
CA ASP A 199 12.17 -1.07 -6.44
C ASP A 199 11.98 -2.35 -7.25
N ARG A 200 10.89 -3.06 -6.97
CA ARG A 200 10.46 -4.27 -7.67
C ARG A 200 8.96 -4.24 -7.91
N VAL A 201 8.56 -4.92 -8.96
CA VAL A 201 7.17 -5.04 -9.41
C VAL A 201 6.78 -6.50 -9.46
N GLY A 202 5.62 -6.82 -8.94
CA GLY A 202 4.91 -8.07 -9.21
C GLY A 202 3.72 -7.77 -10.11
N ILE A 203 3.72 -8.32 -11.32
CA ILE A 203 2.55 -8.24 -12.22
C ILE A 203 1.61 -9.35 -11.81
N MET A 204 0.39 -8.96 -11.42
CA MET A 204 -0.63 -9.88 -10.96
C MET A 204 -1.78 -9.96 -11.94
N ASP A 205 -2.13 -11.17 -12.36
CA ASP A 205 -3.28 -11.45 -13.19
C ASP A 205 -3.98 -12.73 -12.72
N HIS A 206 -5.32 -12.77 -12.80
CA HIS A 206 -6.14 -13.90 -12.38
C HIS A 206 -5.75 -14.55 -11.03
N GLY A 207 -5.33 -13.71 -10.07
CA GLY A 207 -4.98 -14.16 -8.72
C GLY A 207 -3.55 -14.69 -8.57
N GLN A 208 -2.71 -14.64 -9.61
CA GLN A 208 -1.33 -15.15 -9.63
C GLN A 208 -0.34 -14.05 -9.99
N ILE A 209 0.93 -14.23 -9.61
CA ILE A 209 2.04 -13.40 -10.10
C ILE A 209 2.54 -13.99 -11.41
N CYS A 210 2.38 -13.23 -12.50
CA CYS A 210 2.82 -13.62 -13.85
C CYS A 210 4.25 -13.17 -14.14
N ALA A 211 4.72 -12.10 -13.51
CA ALA A 211 6.10 -11.63 -13.60
C ALA A 211 6.53 -10.93 -12.29
N LEU A 212 7.80 -11.06 -11.93
CA LEU A 212 8.37 -10.52 -10.69
C LEU A 212 9.82 -10.10 -10.88
N GLY A 213 10.14 -8.84 -10.67
CA GLY A 213 11.51 -8.35 -10.80
C GLY A 213 11.61 -6.83 -10.68
N THR A 214 12.80 -6.29 -10.89
CA THR A 214 12.97 -4.85 -11.15
C THR A 214 12.48 -4.54 -12.56
N ILE A 215 12.09 -3.30 -12.84
CA ILE A 215 11.63 -2.91 -14.18
C ILE A 215 12.67 -3.21 -15.25
N PRO A 216 13.97 -2.88 -15.08
CA PRO A 216 15.00 -3.25 -16.05
C PRO A 216 15.13 -4.77 -16.26
N GLN A 217 14.98 -5.59 -15.19
CA GLN A 217 15.01 -7.05 -15.32
C GLN A 217 13.84 -7.56 -16.17
N LEU A 218 12.60 -7.11 -15.86
CA LEU A 218 11.40 -7.52 -16.59
C LEU A 218 11.47 -7.15 -18.08
N ILE A 219 11.97 -5.96 -18.40
CA ILE A 219 12.19 -5.51 -19.77
C ILE A 219 13.23 -6.40 -20.47
N SER A 220 14.35 -6.68 -19.80
CA SER A 220 15.43 -7.51 -20.37
C SER A 220 15.00 -8.95 -20.59
N GLU A 221 14.27 -9.55 -19.64
CA GLU A 221 13.81 -10.95 -19.71
C GLU A 221 12.78 -11.18 -20.82
N THR A 222 11.93 -10.19 -21.08
CA THR A 222 10.90 -10.28 -22.11
C THR A 222 11.35 -9.77 -23.48
N GLY A 223 12.50 -9.08 -23.55
CA GLY A 223 12.97 -8.42 -24.77
C GLY A 223 12.10 -7.25 -25.23
N LYS A 224 11.28 -6.71 -24.33
CA LYS A 224 10.42 -5.54 -24.59
C LYS A 224 11.15 -4.22 -24.37
N HIS A 225 10.49 -3.09 -24.72
CA HIS A 225 11.08 -1.77 -24.61
C HIS A 225 10.51 -0.94 -23.45
N SER A 226 9.39 -1.36 -22.87
CA SER A 226 8.71 -0.66 -21.78
C SER A 226 8.01 -1.62 -20.81
N LEU A 227 7.73 -1.14 -19.59
CA LEU A 227 6.92 -1.87 -18.61
C LEU A 227 5.49 -2.11 -19.14
N GLU A 228 4.96 -1.20 -19.97
CA GLU A 228 3.64 -1.34 -20.59
C GLU A 228 3.59 -2.56 -21.53
N GLU A 229 4.59 -2.72 -22.38
CA GLU A 229 4.68 -3.89 -23.28
C GLU A 229 4.84 -5.20 -22.50
N VAL A 230 5.65 -5.20 -21.43
CA VAL A 230 5.77 -6.35 -20.52
C VAL A 230 4.43 -6.68 -19.89
N PHE A 231 3.71 -5.67 -19.39
CA PHE A 231 2.41 -5.84 -18.74
C PHE A 231 1.39 -6.45 -19.70
N LEU A 232 1.27 -5.92 -20.90
CA LEU A 232 0.35 -6.43 -21.92
C LEU A 232 0.66 -7.89 -22.27
N GLU A 233 1.93 -8.23 -22.57
CA GLU A 233 2.32 -9.61 -22.86
C GLU A 233 1.95 -10.57 -21.73
N LYS A 234 2.30 -10.22 -20.48
CA LYS A 234 2.09 -11.13 -19.35
C LYS A 234 0.63 -11.26 -18.92
N THR A 235 -0.24 -10.33 -19.30
CA THR A 235 -1.68 -10.40 -19.04
C THR A 235 -2.51 -10.91 -20.22
N GLU A 236 -1.97 -10.87 -21.45
CA GLU A 236 -2.59 -11.46 -22.64
C GLU A 236 -2.34 -12.97 -22.73
N GLU A 237 -1.14 -13.47 -22.35
CA GLU A 237 -0.82 -14.90 -22.32
C GLU A 237 -1.73 -15.71 -21.39
N ALA A 238 -2.37 -15.08 -20.41
CA ALA A 238 -3.29 -15.74 -19.49
C ALA A 238 -4.70 -15.98 -20.09
N LEU A 239 -4.98 -15.49 -21.31
CA LEU A 239 -6.25 -15.64 -22.01
C LEU A 239 -6.25 -16.75 -23.05
N LEU A 240 -5.12 -17.42 -23.29
CA LEU A 240 -4.94 -18.56 -24.23
C LEU A 240 -4.78 -19.87 -23.48
#